data_114cac234abb7db93897ee0da04e2216
#
_entry.id   114cac234abb7db93897ee0da04e2216
#
_cell.length_a   1.000
_cell.length_b   1.000
_cell.length_c   1.000
_cell.angle_alpha   90.00
_cell.angle_beta   90.00
_cell.angle_gamma   90.00
#
_symmetry.space_group_name_H-M   'P 1'
#
loop_
_entity.id
_entity.type
_entity.pdbx_description
1 polymer ?
#
loop_
_entity_poly.entity_id
_entity_poly.type
_entity_poly.pdbx_seq_one_letter_code
_entity_poly.pdbx_strand_id
1 'polypeptide(L)'
;NLGLSYFSKIGINRANLSRFERGQSMMSFERVDLMLEEMQVPLAEYELIVNNFMPNYQDFFLLELEEADFSQDLNKIQKLYLEAREAGKHMLSLAAKTRLENISPLEVREIENYLCNVKEWGYFELTLFYFVSDHIDIDQLENLLANFDKRCEKYCRLLKYRRRLLQIAYQSAAIFAA
;
A
#
# COMPACT_ATOMS: atom_id res chain seq x y z
N ASN A 1 25.02 -5.09 -20.21
CA ASN A 1 25.67 -5.73 -19.05
C ASN A 1 26.87 -4.90 -18.62
N LEU A 2 26.77 -4.21 -17.49
CA LEU A 2 27.87 -3.49 -16.87
C LEU A 2 28.73 -4.48 -16.07
N GLY A 3 30.05 -4.45 -16.27
CA GLY A 3 30.96 -5.30 -15.48
C GLY A 3 31.13 -4.79 -14.05
N LEU A 4 31.45 -5.68 -13.10
CA LEU A 4 31.63 -5.33 -11.67
C LEU A 4 32.66 -4.19 -11.44
N SER A 5 33.65 -4.05 -12.31
CA SER A 5 34.63 -2.98 -12.24
C SER A 5 34.07 -1.60 -12.61
N TYR A 6 32.95 -1.54 -13.30
CA TYR A 6 32.32 -0.29 -13.70
C TYR A 6 31.90 0.55 -12.48
N PHE A 7 31.34 -0.11 -11.47
CA PHE A 7 30.83 0.52 -10.24
C PHE A 7 31.93 1.07 -9.31
N SER A 8 33.23 0.77 -9.60
CA SER A 8 34.32 1.38 -8.86
C SER A 8 34.38 2.91 -9.04
N LYS A 9 33.83 3.44 -10.14
CA LYS A 9 33.73 4.89 -10.41
C LYS A 9 32.82 5.63 -9.39
N ILE A 10 31.84 4.94 -8.86
CA ILE A 10 30.91 5.47 -7.84
C ILE A 10 31.28 5.00 -6.42
N GLY A 11 32.52 4.58 -6.21
CA GLY A 11 33.04 4.19 -4.89
C GLY A 11 32.60 2.81 -4.41
N ILE A 12 32.06 1.96 -5.30
CA ILE A 12 31.66 0.60 -4.93
C ILE A 12 32.77 -0.38 -5.29
N ASN A 13 33.36 -0.99 -4.25
CA ASN A 13 34.44 -1.95 -4.43
C ASN A 13 33.93 -3.24 -5.08
N ARG A 14 34.64 -3.72 -6.12
CA ARG A 14 34.30 -4.95 -6.85
C ARG A 14 34.12 -6.17 -5.94
N ALA A 15 35.00 -6.33 -4.92
CA ALA A 15 34.91 -7.47 -4.01
C ALA A 15 33.61 -7.41 -3.14
N ASN A 16 33.23 -6.21 -2.69
CA ASN A 16 31.99 -6.01 -1.93
C ASN A 16 30.75 -6.27 -2.79
N LEU A 17 30.75 -5.75 -4.02
CA LEU A 17 29.65 -5.99 -4.97
C LEU A 17 29.52 -7.49 -5.28
N SER A 18 30.64 -8.19 -5.55
CA SER A 18 30.61 -9.63 -5.80
C SER A 18 30.10 -10.45 -4.62
N ARG A 19 30.38 -10.03 -3.38
CA ARG A 19 29.81 -10.68 -2.17
C ARG A 19 28.32 -10.40 -2.03
N PHE A 20 27.89 -9.17 -2.32
CA PHE A 20 26.47 -8.78 -2.30
C PHE A 20 25.66 -9.59 -3.32
N GLU A 21 26.11 -9.68 -4.58
CA GLU A 21 25.45 -10.45 -5.64
C GLU A 21 25.33 -11.95 -5.29
N ARG A 22 26.26 -12.49 -4.50
CA ARG A 22 26.21 -13.87 -4.02
C ARG A 22 25.45 -14.05 -2.72
N GLY A 23 24.81 -12.98 -2.19
CA GLY A 23 24.09 -13.03 -0.91
C GLY A 23 24.99 -13.22 0.32
N GLN A 24 26.31 -12.99 0.18
CA GLN A 24 27.29 -13.19 1.25
C GLN A 24 27.52 -11.94 2.11
N SER A 25 27.02 -10.80 1.70
CA SER A 25 27.07 -9.55 2.46
C SER A 25 25.90 -8.66 2.12
N MET A 26 25.51 -7.82 3.06
CA MET A 26 24.55 -6.75 2.83
C MET A 26 25.26 -5.51 2.27
N MET A 27 24.50 -4.68 1.54
CA MET A 27 24.94 -3.37 1.07
C MET A 27 23.97 -2.31 1.59
N SER A 28 24.45 -1.09 1.86
CA SER A 28 23.54 -0.01 2.23
C SER A 28 22.61 0.35 1.07
N PHE A 29 21.39 0.75 1.40
CA PHE A 29 20.39 1.13 0.39
C PHE A 29 20.90 2.27 -0.51
N GLU A 30 21.60 3.25 0.05
CA GLU A 30 22.24 4.34 -0.69
C GLU A 30 23.15 3.83 -1.83
N ARG A 31 23.95 2.79 -1.57
CA ARG A 31 24.81 2.19 -2.59
C ARG A 31 24.04 1.39 -3.65
N VAL A 32 22.96 0.73 -3.22
CA VAL A 32 22.05 0.04 -4.14
C VAL A 32 21.39 1.07 -5.06
N ASP A 33 20.89 2.17 -4.51
CA ASP A 33 20.25 3.26 -5.24
C ASP A 33 21.20 3.87 -6.28
N LEU A 34 22.44 4.22 -5.90
CA LEU A 34 23.47 4.68 -6.83
C LEU A 34 23.75 3.68 -7.97
N MET A 35 23.75 2.37 -7.68
CA MET A 35 23.93 1.37 -8.73
C MET A 35 22.74 1.31 -9.68
N LEU A 36 21.52 1.41 -9.15
CA LEU A 36 20.30 1.42 -9.94
C LEU A 36 20.23 2.64 -10.87
N GLU A 37 20.62 3.83 -10.36
CA GLU A 37 20.76 5.05 -11.18
C GLU A 37 21.75 4.85 -12.32
N GLU A 38 22.95 4.33 -12.04
CA GLU A 38 23.97 4.06 -13.06
C GLU A 38 23.53 3.02 -14.10
N MET A 39 22.71 2.07 -13.71
CA MET A 39 22.13 1.07 -14.61
C MET A 39 20.87 1.58 -15.34
N GLN A 40 20.38 2.79 -14.99
CA GLN A 40 19.10 3.33 -15.47
C GLN A 40 17.90 2.40 -15.18
N VAL A 41 17.95 1.73 -14.04
CA VAL A 41 16.88 0.84 -13.56
C VAL A 41 16.09 1.58 -12.47
N PRO A 42 14.81 1.86 -12.69
CA PRO A 42 13.95 2.45 -11.65
C PRO A 42 13.84 1.52 -10.43
N LEU A 43 13.77 2.10 -9.23
CA LEU A 43 13.59 1.34 -7.99
C LEU A 43 12.37 0.41 -8.05
N ALA A 44 11.29 0.86 -8.69
CA ALA A 44 10.08 0.05 -8.88
C ALA A 44 10.35 -1.22 -9.71
N GLU A 45 11.22 -1.15 -10.73
CA GLU A 45 11.62 -2.32 -11.52
C GLU A 45 12.49 -3.27 -10.70
N TYR A 46 13.40 -2.71 -9.89
CA TYR A 46 14.22 -3.50 -8.96
C TYR A 46 13.35 -4.24 -7.93
N GLU A 47 12.34 -3.56 -7.37
CA GLU A 47 11.38 -4.17 -6.44
C GLU A 47 10.65 -5.36 -7.08
N LEU A 48 10.19 -5.22 -8.32
CA LEU A 48 9.54 -6.33 -9.05
C LEU A 48 10.49 -7.52 -9.24
N ILE A 49 11.76 -7.26 -9.59
CA ILE A 49 12.77 -8.33 -9.76
C ILE A 49 13.01 -9.06 -8.44
N VAL A 50 13.21 -8.32 -7.35
CA VAL A 50 13.45 -8.90 -6.01
C VAL A 50 12.26 -9.73 -5.53
N ASN A 51 11.03 -9.29 -5.86
CA ASN A 51 9.80 -9.99 -5.53
C ASN A 51 9.36 -11.02 -6.59
N ASN A 52 10.28 -11.48 -7.47
CA ASN A 52 9.97 -12.42 -8.55
C ASN A 52 8.80 -11.96 -9.44
N PHE A 53 8.76 -10.66 -9.78
CA PHE A 53 7.71 -10.02 -10.56
C PHE A 53 6.29 -10.07 -9.92
N MET A 54 6.23 -10.33 -8.62
CA MET A 54 5.00 -10.23 -7.85
C MET A 54 4.95 -8.87 -7.12
N PRO A 55 3.79 -8.23 -6.99
CA PRO A 55 3.62 -7.09 -6.10
C PRO A 55 4.00 -7.48 -4.65
N ASN A 56 4.35 -6.49 -3.83
CA ASN A 56 4.51 -6.76 -2.41
C ASN A 56 3.18 -7.27 -1.81
N TYR A 57 3.26 -7.94 -0.67
CA TYR A 57 2.10 -8.60 -0.05
C TYR A 57 0.90 -7.65 0.13
N GLN A 58 1.14 -6.42 0.58
CA GLN A 58 0.07 -5.44 0.82
C GLN A 58 -0.62 -5.00 -0.48
N ASP A 59 0.16 -4.66 -1.51
CA ASP A 59 -0.40 -4.26 -2.80
C ASP A 59 -1.14 -5.41 -3.49
N PHE A 60 -0.60 -6.62 -3.41
CA PHE A 60 -1.26 -7.82 -3.94
C PHE A 60 -2.58 -8.09 -3.22
N PHE A 61 -2.56 -8.06 -1.88
CA PHE A 61 -3.75 -8.26 -1.05
C PHE A 61 -4.86 -7.26 -1.39
N LEU A 62 -4.52 -5.98 -1.50
CA LEU A 62 -5.51 -4.94 -1.82
C LEU A 62 -6.10 -5.13 -3.22
N LEU A 63 -5.27 -5.53 -4.20
CA LEU A 63 -5.74 -5.84 -5.55
C LEU A 63 -6.74 -7.00 -5.55
N GLU A 64 -6.39 -8.10 -4.88
CA GLU A 64 -7.26 -9.27 -4.76
C GLU A 64 -8.57 -8.95 -4.02
N LEU A 65 -8.49 -8.10 -2.98
CA LEU A 65 -9.68 -7.66 -2.24
C LEU A 65 -10.59 -6.79 -3.10
N GLU A 66 -10.04 -5.84 -3.85
CA GLU A 66 -10.81 -4.98 -4.77
C GLU A 66 -11.49 -5.81 -5.87
N GLU A 67 -10.80 -6.80 -6.42
CA GLU A 67 -11.36 -7.70 -7.43
C GLU A 67 -12.48 -8.58 -6.86
N ALA A 68 -12.30 -9.11 -5.65
CA ALA A 68 -13.29 -9.89 -4.95
C ALA A 68 -14.52 -9.06 -4.57
N ASP A 69 -14.33 -7.82 -4.11
CA ASP A 69 -15.41 -6.88 -3.80
C ASP A 69 -16.22 -6.53 -5.07
N PHE A 70 -15.52 -6.20 -6.17
CA PHE A 70 -16.15 -5.91 -7.45
C PHE A 70 -16.97 -7.08 -8.01
N SER A 71 -16.46 -8.31 -7.89
CA SER A 71 -17.13 -9.53 -8.31
C SER A 71 -18.14 -10.08 -7.30
N GLN A 72 -18.25 -9.44 -6.11
CA GLN A 72 -19.07 -9.88 -4.98
C GLN A 72 -18.75 -11.31 -4.53
N ASP A 73 -17.48 -11.72 -4.63
CA ASP A 73 -17.00 -13.03 -4.19
C ASP A 73 -16.72 -13.04 -2.68
N LEU A 74 -17.81 -13.21 -1.89
CA LEU A 74 -17.73 -13.26 -0.43
C LEU A 74 -16.82 -14.39 0.08
N ASN A 75 -16.70 -15.50 -0.65
CA ASN A 75 -15.82 -16.60 -0.26
C ASN A 75 -14.35 -16.19 -0.37
N LYS A 76 -13.97 -15.50 -1.45
CA LYS A 76 -12.62 -14.96 -1.65
C LYS A 76 -12.31 -13.90 -0.59
N ILE A 77 -13.25 -12.99 -0.29
CA ILE A 77 -13.08 -11.96 0.76
C ILE A 77 -12.87 -12.63 2.14
N GLN A 78 -13.68 -13.64 2.47
CA GLN A 78 -13.53 -14.40 3.72
C GLN A 78 -12.17 -15.10 3.82
N LYS A 79 -11.69 -15.67 2.73
CA LYS A 79 -10.36 -16.29 2.66
C LYS A 79 -9.26 -15.26 2.90
N LEU A 80 -9.30 -14.11 2.22
CA LEU A 80 -8.35 -13.01 2.39
C LEU A 80 -8.34 -12.50 3.84
N TYR A 81 -9.51 -12.35 4.47
CA TYR A 81 -9.63 -11.99 5.87
C TYR A 81 -8.85 -12.95 6.78
N LEU A 82 -9.05 -14.26 6.61
CA LEU A 82 -8.39 -15.28 7.42
C LEU A 82 -6.88 -15.29 7.19
N GLU A 83 -6.44 -15.24 5.93
CA GLU A 83 -5.02 -15.20 5.57
C GLU A 83 -4.31 -13.99 6.17
N ALA A 84 -4.89 -12.79 6.09
CA ALA A 84 -4.33 -11.59 6.68
C ALA A 84 -4.26 -11.68 8.21
N ARG A 85 -5.28 -12.25 8.84
CA ARG A 85 -5.32 -12.47 10.28
C ARG A 85 -4.24 -13.44 10.75
N GLU A 86 -4.08 -14.56 10.07
CA GLU A 86 -3.03 -15.56 10.37
C GLU A 86 -1.62 -15.00 10.15
N ALA A 87 -1.44 -14.16 9.13
CA ALA A 87 -0.19 -13.46 8.87
C ALA A 87 0.09 -12.30 9.84
N GLY A 88 -0.78 -12.04 10.83
CA GLY A 88 -0.64 -10.93 11.78
C GLY A 88 -0.81 -9.55 11.14
N LYS A 89 -1.43 -9.46 9.96
CA LYS A 89 -1.65 -8.21 9.22
C LYS A 89 -3.02 -7.61 9.60
N HIS A 90 -3.12 -7.13 10.83
CA HIS A 90 -4.40 -6.75 11.44
C HIS A 90 -5.21 -5.76 10.62
N MET A 91 -4.62 -4.62 10.20
CA MET A 91 -5.37 -3.62 9.40
C MET A 91 -5.80 -4.13 8.02
N LEU A 92 -5.04 -5.04 7.39
CA LEU A 92 -5.47 -5.71 6.16
C LEU A 92 -6.65 -6.66 6.41
N SER A 93 -6.63 -7.39 7.53
CA SER A 93 -7.76 -8.23 7.90
C SER A 93 -9.03 -7.41 8.15
N LEU A 94 -8.90 -6.27 8.82
CA LEU A 94 -10.04 -5.35 9.01
C LEU A 94 -10.52 -4.76 7.69
N ALA A 95 -9.61 -4.41 6.76
CA ALA A 95 -9.99 -3.96 5.42
C ALA A 95 -10.85 -5.01 4.68
N ALA A 96 -10.46 -6.29 4.71
CA ALA A 96 -11.30 -7.35 4.14
C ALA A 96 -12.63 -7.48 4.88
N LYS A 97 -12.62 -7.35 6.20
CA LYS A 97 -13.84 -7.49 7.03
C LYS A 97 -14.86 -6.39 6.76
N THR A 98 -14.47 -5.18 6.32
CA THR A 98 -15.42 -4.13 5.90
C THR A 98 -16.28 -4.54 4.71
N ARG A 99 -15.81 -5.51 3.91
CA ARG A 99 -16.58 -6.04 2.76
C ARG A 99 -17.42 -7.28 3.11
N LEU A 100 -17.39 -7.68 4.38
CA LEU A 100 -18.23 -8.73 4.94
C LEU A 100 -19.31 -8.07 5.83
N GLU A 101 -20.48 -8.67 5.90
CA GLU A 101 -21.63 -8.12 6.69
C GLU A 101 -21.42 -8.13 8.21
N ASN A 102 -20.28 -8.58 8.70
CA ASN A 102 -20.05 -8.87 10.11
C ASN A 102 -18.97 -8.01 10.80
N ILE A 103 -18.62 -6.84 10.23
CA ILE A 103 -17.74 -5.91 10.93
C ILE A 103 -18.46 -5.28 12.13
N SER A 104 -17.81 -5.28 13.28
CA SER A 104 -18.37 -4.71 14.49
C SER A 104 -18.09 -3.20 14.62
N PRO A 105 -18.90 -2.44 15.37
CA PRO A 105 -18.64 -1.01 15.62
C PRO A 105 -17.30 -0.75 16.31
N LEU A 106 -16.77 -1.70 17.08
CA LEU A 106 -15.45 -1.57 17.72
C LEU A 106 -14.34 -1.68 16.69
N GLU A 107 -14.45 -2.57 15.72
CA GLU A 107 -13.47 -2.73 14.63
C GLU A 107 -13.49 -1.53 13.68
N VAL A 108 -14.67 -0.97 13.41
CA VAL A 108 -14.79 0.29 12.65
C VAL A 108 -14.05 1.42 13.37
N ARG A 109 -14.29 1.60 14.67
CA ARG A 109 -13.56 2.60 15.49
C ARG A 109 -12.06 2.37 15.52
N GLU A 110 -11.62 1.14 15.47
CA GLU A 110 -10.18 0.83 15.40
C GLU A 110 -9.56 1.31 14.10
N ILE A 111 -10.25 1.11 12.97
CA ILE A 111 -9.83 1.66 11.67
C ILE A 111 -9.82 3.20 11.71
N GLU A 112 -10.86 3.84 12.23
CA GLU A 112 -10.92 5.29 12.37
C GLU A 112 -9.76 5.84 13.20
N ASN A 113 -9.51 5.25 14.36
CA ASN A 113 -8.38 5.64 15.21
C ASN A 113 -7.03 5.48 14.50
N TYR A 114 -6.85 4.41 13.74
CA TYR A 114 -5.67 4.23 12.91
C TYR A 114 -5.53 5.37 11.90
N LEU A 115 -6.57 5.63 11.11
CA LEU A 115 -6.57 6.69 10.09
C LEU A 115 -6.36 8.10 10.68
N CYS A 116 -6.93 8.39 11.86
CA CYS A 116 -6.72 9.65 12.55
C CYS A 116 -5.28 9.86 13.00
N ASN A 117 -4.58 8.79 13.38
CA ASN A 117 -3.22 8.87 13.90
C ASN A 117 -2.14 8.90 12.81
N VAL A 118 -2.45 8.47 11.57
CA VAL A 118 -1.51 8.52 10.45
C VAL A 118 -1.47 9.94 9.86
N LYS A 119 -0.27 10.54 9.86
CA LYS A 119 -0.08 11.92 9.39
C LYS A 119 -0.15 12.07 7.87
N GLU A 120 0.42 11.14 7.15
CA GLU A 120 0.48 11.12 5.68
C GLU A 120 -0.17 9.83 5.19
N TRP A 121 -1.18 9.96 4.33
CA TRP A 121 -1.92 8.82 3.81
C TRP A 121 -1.30 8.33 2.50
N GLY A 122 -0.74 7.13 2.56
CA GLY A 122 -0.35 6.36 1.39
C GLY A 122 -1.54 5.69 0.72
N TYR A 123 -1.27 4.83 -0.25
CA TYR A 123 -2.32 4.12 -0.98
C TYR A 123 -3.13 3.18 -0.08
N PHE A 124 -2.49 2.62 0.93
CA PHE A 124 -3.15 1.74 1.90
C PHE A 124 -4.21 2.50 2.71
N GLU A 125 -3.85 3.63 3.31
CA GLU A 125 -4.77 4.43 4.12
C GLU A 125 -5.94 4.97 3.29
N LEU A 126 -5.68 5.40 2.05
CA LEU A 126 -6.73 5.81 1.12
C LEU A 126 -7.68 4.66 0.80
N THR A 127 -7.15 3.47 0.60
CA THR A 127 -7.98 2.29 0.31
C THR A 127 -8.78 1.85 1.54
N LEU A 128 -8.15 1.89 2.72
CA LEU A 128 -8.81 1.59 3.97
C LEU A 128 -9.93 2.59 4.29
N PHE A 129 -9.68 3.88 4.05
CA PHE A 129 -10.70 4.92 4.18
C PHE A 129 -11.87 4.70 3.21
N TYR A 130 -11.58 4.40 1.94
CA TYR A 130 -12.61 4.04 0.96
C TYR A 130 -13.48 2.89 1.44
N PHE A 131 -12.89 1.83 1.98
CA PHE A 131 -13.65 0.67 2.45
C PHE A 131 -14.44 0.92 3.74
N VAL A 132 -13.93 1.71 4.67
CA VAL A 132 -14.61 1.95 5.95
C VAL A 132 -15.70 3.01 5.83
N SER A 133 -15.68 3.88 4.83
CA SER A 133 -16.61 5.00 4.71
C SER A 133 -18.11 4.58 4.61
N ASP A 134 -18.38 3.35 4.19
CA ASP A 134 -19.74 2.79 4.20
C ASP A 134 -20.25 2.39 5.61
N HIS A 135 -19.38 2.40 6.62
CA HIS A 135 -19.63 1.91 7.97
C HIS A 135 -19.54 2.99 9.05
N ILE A 136 -19.17 4.22 8.67
CA ILE A 136 -19.04 5.37 9.58
C ILE A 136 -20.19 6.32 9.41
N ASP A 137 -20.50 7.09 10.45
CA ASP A 137 -21.50 8.14 10.38
C ASP A 137 -20.97 9.41 9.72
N ILE A 138 -21.88 10.36 9.45
CA ILE A 138 -21.55 11.61 8.75
C ILE A 138 -20.51 12.45 9.53
N ASP A 139 -20.66 12.54 10.85
CA ASP A 139 -19.75 13.33 11.70
C ASP A 139 -18.34 12.75 11.67
N GLN A 140 -18.22 11.43 11.69
CA GLN A 140 -16.95 10.69 11.57
C GLN A 140 -16.33 10.87 10.19
N LEU A 141 -17.14 10.80 9.14
CA LEU A 141 -16.69 11.04 7.76
C LEU A 141 -16.17 12.46 7.60
N GLU A 142 -16.87 13.49 8.12
CA GLU A 142 -16.42 14.88 8.11
C GLU A 142 -15.07 15.05 8.83
N ASN A 143 -14.92 14.44 10.00
CA ASN A 143 -13.67 14.49 10.77
C ASN A 143 -12.48 13.90 9.98
N LEU A 144 -12.68 12.78 9.28
CA LEU A 144 -11.63 12.17 8.45
C LEU A 144 -11.32 13.01 7.22
N LEU A 145 -12.33 13.66 6.63
CA LEU A 145 -12.18 14.54 5.47
C LEU A 145 -11.57 15.90 5.82
N ALA A 146 -11.70 16.41 7.06
CA ALA A 146 -11.28 17.74 7.46
C ALA A 146 -9.79 18.09 7.16
N ASN A 147 -8.91 17.09 7.06
CA ASN A 147 -7.50 17.27 6.71
C ASN A 147 -7.06 16.39 5.53
N PHE A 148 -8.01 15.92 4.75
CA PHE A 148 -7.80 14.97 3.68
C PHE A 148 -6.80 15.47 2.61
N ASP A 149 -6.98 16.70 2.15
CA ASP A 149 -6.13 17.37 1.19
C ASP A 149 -4.66 17.40 1.64
N LYS A 150 -4.41 17.82 2.89
CA LYS A 150 -3.06 17.90 3.46
C LYS A 150 -2.40 16.52 3.62
N ARG A 151 -3.21 15.50 3.97
CA ARG A 151 -2.70 14.13 4.18
C ARG A 151 -2.31 13.45 2.88
N CYS A 152 -2.92 13.85 1.75
CA CYS A 152 -2.76 13.20 0.45
C CYS A 152 -1.94 14.02 -0.56
N GLU A 153 -1.60 15.28 -0.28
CA GLU A 153 -1.02 16.24 -1.22
C GLU A 153 0.18 15.70 -1.99
N LYS A 154 1.10 15.02 -1.30
CA LYS A 154 2.33 14.50 -1.90
C LYS A 154 2.08 13.45 -3.00
N TYR A 155 1.01 12.70 -2.87
CA TYR A 155 0.71 11.58 -3.75
C TYR A 155 -0.27 11.89 -4.88
N CYS A 156 -0.88 13.07 -4.88
CA CYS A 156 -1.88 13.47 -5.89
C CYS A 156 -1.39 13.45 -7.35
N ARG A 157 -0.06 13.45 -7.56
CA ARG A 157 0.54 13.38 -8.90
C ARG A 157 0.52 11.97 -9.49
N LEU A 158 0.40 10.94 -8.68
CA LEU A 158 0.44 9.54 -9.09
C LEU A 158 -0.96 9.07 -9.51
N LEU A 159 -1.07 8.45 -10.69
CA LEU A 159 -2.36 8.03 -11.26
C LEU A 159 -3.15 7.06 -10.35
N LYS A 160 -2.46 6.10 -9.73
CA LYS A 160 -3.04 5.14 -8.78
C LYS A 160 -3.77 5.86 -7.64
N TYR A 161 -3.12 6.87 -7.05
CA TYR A 161 -3.67 7.68 -5.96
C TYR A 161 -4.83 8.55 -6.42
N ARG A 162 -4.70 9.24 -7.56
CA ARG A 162 -5.79 10.08 -8.10
C ARG A 162 -7.08 9.30 -8.33
N ARG A 163 -6.99 8.08 -8.82
CA ARG A 163 -8.17 7.22 -9.00
C ARG A 163 -8.85 6.94 -7.67
N ARG A 164 -8.07 6.59 -6.63
CA ARG A 164 -8.61 6.33 -5.30
C ARG A 164 -9.22 7.57 -4.67
N LEU A 165 -8.58 8.74 -4.80
CA LEU A 165 -9.10 10.01 -4.34
C LEU A 165 -10.46 10.35 -4.98
N LEU A 166 -10.60 10.13 -6.29
CA LEU A 166 -11.88 10.32 -6.97
C LEU A 166 -12.96 9.34 -6.47
N GLN A 167 -12.63 8.08 -6.26
CA GLN A 167 -13.58 7.10 -5.69
C GLN A 167 -14.05 7.53 -4.29
N ILE A 168 -13.14 7.97 -3.43
CA ILE A 168 -13.46 8.48 -2.10
C ILE A 168 -14.39 9.71 -2.21
N ALA A 169 -14.06 10.67 -3.08
CA ALA A 169 -14.86 11.88 -3.26
C ALA A 169 -16.29 11.54 -3.72
N TYR A 170 -16.44 10.64 -4.69
CA TYR A 170 -17.78 10.20 -5.14
C TYR A 170 -18.57 9.47 -4.05
N GLN A 171 -17.93 8.57 -3.33
CA GLN A 171 -18.57 7.81 -2.26
C GLN A 171 -18.99 8.74 -1.10
N SER A 172 -18.08 9.63 -0.67
CA SER A 172 -18.40 10.62 0.36
C SER A 172 -19.55 11.53 -0.06
N ALA A 173 -19.56 12.01 -1.30
CA ALA A 173 -20.66 12.80 -1.83
C ALA A 173 -22.00 12.03 -1.85
N ALA A 174 -21.96 10.74 -2.18
CA ALA A 174 -23.16 9.89 -2.14
C ALA A 174 -23.68 9.69 -0.71
N ILE A 175 -22.79 9.50 0.27
CA ILE A 175 -23.15 9.37 1.69
C ILE A 175 -23.78 10.68 2.21
N PHE A 176 -23.22 11.85 1.86
CA PHE A 176 -23.80 13.15 2.27
C PHE A 176 -25.14 13.46 1.60
N ALA A 177 -25.45 12.84 0.47
CA ALA A 177 -26.70 13.06 -0.28
C ALA A 177 -27.83 12.11 0.11
N ALA A 178 -27.53 11.05 0.89
CA ALA A 178 -28.50 10.03 1.33
C ALA A 178 -29.25 10.43 2.59
#